data_8bd96be9c3ccbd755600db01e38a55a1
#
_entry.id   8bd96be9c3ccbd755600db01e38a55a1
#
_cell.length_a   1.000
_cell.length_b   1.000
_cell.length_c   1.000
_cell.angle_alpha   90.00
_cell.angle_beta   90.00
_cell.angle_gamma   90.00
#
_symmetry.space_group_name_H-M   'P 1'
#
loop_
_entity.id
_entity.type
_entity.pdbx_description
1 polymer ?
#
loop_
_entity_poly.entity_id
_entity_poly.type
_entity_poly.pdbx_seq_one_letter_code
_entity_poly.pdbx_strand_id
1 'polypeptide(L)'
;DRLGVRVKDREGIYHTLTGNMSGCLLADYTISQIKEKQGLPKDGALIKTIVTTNMADAIAKYYNVNLIECLTGFKYIGQQILNWIQIYWRKNKRIPRSWR
;
A
#
# COMPACT_ATOMS: atom_id res chain seq x y z
N ASP A 1 7.71 -15.59 6.91
CA ASP A 1 7.81 -14.34 7.53
C ASP A 1 6.50 -13.58 7.57
N ARG A 2 5.82 -13.74 8.69
CA ARG A 2 4.51 -13.13 8.91
C ARG A 2 4.55 -12.26 10.16
N LEU A 3 3.70 -11.25 10.19
CA LEU A 3 3.53 -10.37 11.34
C LEU A 3 2.15 -10.59 11.94
N GLY A 4 2.10 -10.89 13.24
CA GLY A 4 0.86 -10.96 13.98
C GLY A 4 0.70 -9.72 14.83
N VAL A 5 -0.51 -9.17 14.88
CA VAL A 5 -0.80 -7.95 15.65
C VAL A 5 -2.03 -8.19 16.52
N ARG A 6 -1.91 -7.81 17.79
CA ARG A 6 -3.03 -7.80 18.73
C ARG A 6 -3.19 -6.40 19.29
N VAL A 7 -4.42 -5.94 19.40
CA VAL A 7 -4.72 -4.62 19.94
C VAL A 7 -5.66 -4.76 21.13
N LYS A 8 -5.50 -3.89 22.10
CA LYS A 8 -6.34 -3.83 23.29
C LYS A 8 -7.44 -2.80 23.04
N ASP A 9 -8.70 -3.21 23.25
CA ASP A 9 -9.81 -2.29 23.11
C ASP A 9 -10.01 -1.42 24.37
N ARG A 10 -11.04 -0.59 24.36
CA ARG A 10 -11.32 0.32 25.48
C ARG A 10 -11.71 -0.43 26.76
N GLU A 11 -12.22 -1.66 26.61
CA GLU A 11 -12.64 -2.49 27.74
C GLU A 11 -11.49 -3.34 28.28
N GLY A 12 -10.32 -3.27 27.67
CA GLY A 12 -9.16 -3.99 28.10
C GLY A 12 -9.02 -5.38 27.49
N ILE A 13 -9.85 -5.72 26.50
CA ILE A 13 -9.83 -7.01 25.82
C ILE A 13 -8.91 -6.92 24.59
N TYR A 14 -8.03 -7.91 24.43
CA TYR A 14 -7.15 -7.99 23.29
C TYR A 14 -7.85 -8.68 22.11
N HIS A 15 -7.70 -8.09 20.93
CA HIS A 15 -8.21 -8.64 19.68
C HIS A 15 -7.06 -8.87 18.71
N THR A 16 -7.08 -10.02 18.03
CA THR A 16 -6.10 -10.31 16.99
C THR A 16 -6.57 -9.71 15.67
N LEU A 17 -5.72 -8.91 15.06
CA LEU A 17 -6.01 -8.36 13.73
C LEU A 17 -5.64 -9.39 12.66
N THR A 18 -6.49 -9.53 11.66
CA THR A 18 -6.17 -10.36 10.49
C THR A 18 -5.07 -9.68 9.67
N GLY A 19 -4.39 -10.45 8.81
CA GLY A 19 -3.39 -9.88 7.91
C GLY A 19 -3.96 -8.77 7.03
N ASN A 20 -5.19 -8.93 6.56
CA ASN A 20 -5.86 -7.91 5.76
C ASN A 20 -6.12 -6.62 6.55
N MET A 21 -6.57 -6.75 7.80
CA MET A 21 -6.77 -5.59 8.67
C MET A 21 -5.47 -4.83 8.90
N SER A 22 -4.40 -5.57 9.23
CA SER A 22 -3.08 -4.98 9.46
C SER A 22 -2.55 -4.31 8.19
N GLY A 23 -2.73 -4.96 7.04
CA GLY A 23 -2.32 -4.41 5.75
C GLY A 23 -3.02 -3.10 5.43
N CYS A 24 -4.33 -3.03 5.65
CA CYS A 24 -5.10 -1.81 5.41
C CYS A 24 -4.68 -0.68 6.35
N LEU A 25 -4.46 -0.98 7.64
CA LEU A 25 -3.99 0.02 8.59
C LEU A 25 -2.61 0.55 8.21
N LEU A 26 -1.70 -0.33 7.80
CA LEU A 26 -0.38 0.07 7.36
C LEU A 26 -0.43 0.92 6.09
N ALA A 27 -1.27 0.54 5.13
CA ALA A 27 -1.45 1.32 3.91
C ALA A 27 -1.98 2.72 4.22
N ASP A 28 -3.03 2.81 5.03
CA ASP A 28 -3.62 4.08 5.42
C ASP A 28 -2.60 4.96 6.16
N TYR A 29 -1.90 4.40 7.14
CA TYR A 29 -0.90 5.13 7.91
C TYR A 29 0.24 5.62 7.01
N THR A 30 0.78 4.74 6.17
CA THR A 30 1.91 5.08 5.31
C THR A 30 1.54 6.18 4.32
N ILE A 31 0.39 6.06 3.67
CA ILE A 31 -0.07 7.05 2.69
C ILE A 31 -0.36 8.38 3.37
N SER A 32 -1.04 8.36 4.52
CA SER A 32 -1.35 9.59 5.25
C SER A 32 -0.08 10.32 5.71
N GLN A 33 0.93 9.59 6.16
CA GLN A 33 2.19 10.19 6.61
C GLN A 33 2.98 10.78 5.43
N ILE A 34 2.99 10.11 4.29
CA ILE A 34 3.65 10.64 3.09
C ILE A 34 2.95 11.92 2.64
N LYS A 35 1.62 11.91 2.62
CA LYS A 35 0.83 13.08 2.24
C LYS A 35 1.11 14.27 3.15
N GLU A 36 1.22 14.02 4.46
CA GLU A 36 1.42 15.06 5.46
C GLU A 36 2.84 15.66 5.40
N LYS A 37 3.85 14.81 5.17
CA LYS A 37 5.26 15.22 5.23
C LYS A 37 5.82 15.70 3.91
N GLN A 38 5.44 15.08 2.81
CA GLN A 38 6.06 15.29 1.49
C GLN A 38 5.04 15.62 0.40
N GLY A 39 3.75 15.40 0.66
CA GLY A 39 2.74 15.38 -0.38
C GLY A 39 2.80 14.08 -1.18
N LEU A 40 1.64 13.63 -1.66
CA LEU A 40 1.56 12.41 -2.45
C LEU A 40 2.08 12.66 -3.87
N PRO A 41 2.92 11.76 -4.40
CA PRO A 41 3.34 11.86 -5.79
C PRO A 41 2.13 11.66 -6.72
N LYS A 42 2.10 12.35 -7.85
CA LYS A 42 1.00 12.25 -8.82
C LYS A 42 0.85 10.83 -9.35
N ASP A 43 1.97 10.13 -9.50
CA ASP A 43 1.99 8.77 -10.05
C ASP A 43 2.15 7.71 -8.95
N GLY A 44 1.73 8.02 -7.73
CA GLY A 44 1.76 7.05 -6.64
C GLY A 44 0.83 5.87 -6.89
N ALA A 45 1.21 4.69 -6.44
CA ALA A 45 0.42 3.49 -6.62
C ALA A 45 0.43 2.62 -5.36
N LEU A 46 -0.71 1.97 -5.11
CA LEU A 46 -0.86 0.93 -4.11
C LEU A 46 -1.02 -0.40 -4.84
N ILE A 47 -0.14 -1.34 -4.56
CA ILE A 47 -0.17 -2.66 -5.20
C ILE A 47 -0.69 -3.68 -4.21
N LYS A 48 -1.69 -4.44 -4.61
CA LYS A 48 -2.25 -5.51 -3.79
C LYS A 48 -2.44 -6.77 -4.60
N THR A 49 -2.56 -7.91 -3.91
CA THR A 49 -2.95 -9.16 -4.55
C THR A 49 -4.47 -9.26 -4.64
N ILE A 50 -4.95 -10.13 -5.53
CA ILE A 50 -6.39 -10.33 -5.73
C ILE A 50 -7.10 -10.89 -4.50
N VAL A 51 -6.36 -11.51 -3.58
CA VAL A 51 -6.92 -12.07 -2.34
C VAL A 51 -6.91 -11.09 -1.18
N THR A 52 -6.36 -9.89 -1.37
CA THR A 52 -6.36 -8.83 -0.37
C THR A 52 -7.73 -8.15 -0.35
N THR A 53 -8.12 -7.65 0.83
CA THR A 53 -9.45 -7.07 1.02
C THR A 53 -9.74 -5.88 0.11
N ASN A 54 -11.02 -5.72 -0.25
CA ASN A 54 -11.49 -4.58 -1.02
C ASN A 54 -11.41 -3.24 -0.28
N MET A 55 -11.14 -3.26 1.03
CA MET A 55 -10.93 -2.01 1.77
C MET A 55 -9.72 -1.25 1.23
N ALA A 56 -8.73 -1.95 0.67
CA ALA A 56 -7.60 -1.31 0.01
C ALA A 56 -8.04 -0.44 -1.17
N ASP A 57 -9.10 -0.85 -1.88
CA ASP A 57 -9.67 -0.06 -2.98
C ASP A 57 -10.22 1.27 -2.46
N ALA A 58 -10.92 1.24 -1.33
CA ALA A 58 -11.46 2.45 -0.70
C ALA A 58 -10.36 3.38 -0.23
N ILE A 59 -9.29 2.83 0.34
CA ILE A 59 -8.13 3.61 0.79
C ILE A 59 -7.44 4.29 -0.40
N ALA A 60 -7.19 3.55 -1.46
CA ALA A 60 -6.58 4.10 -2.66
C ALA A 60 -7.43 5.23 -3.27
N LYS A 61 -8.74 5.04 -3.31
CA LYS A 61 -9.67 6.05 -3.81
C LYS A 61 -9.69 7.28 -2.92
N TYR A 62 -9.70 7.10 -1.61
CA TYR A 62 -9.70 8.21 -0.66
C TYR A 62 -8.48 9.11 -0.82
N TYR A 63 -7.30 8.51 -0.97
CA TYR A 63 -6.05 9.26 -1.14
C TYR A 63 -5.72 9.58 -2.58
N ASN A 64 -6.57 9.16 -3.52
CA ASN A 64 -6.40 9.38 -4.95
C ASN A 64 -5.07 8.83 -5.47
N VAL A 65 -4.71 7.64 -5.03
CA VAL A 65 -3.57 6.89 -5.56
C VAL A 65 -4.04 5.79 -6.48
N ASN A 66 -3.19 5.38 -7.42
CA ASN A 66 -3.53 4.30 -8.34
C ASN A 66 -3.53 2.96 -7.61
N LEU A 67 -4.50 2.12 -7.90
CA LEU A 67 -4.58 0.77 -7.37
C LEU A 67 -4.20 -0.22 -8.45
N ILE A 68 -3.24 -1.10 -8.15
CA ILE A 68 -2.81 -2.14 -9.06
C ILE A 68 -3.04 -3.49 -8.37
N GLU A 69 -3.81 -4.36 -9.03
CA GLU A 69 -4.04 -5.72 -8.54
C GLU A 69 -3.15 -6.69 -9.31
N CYS A 70 -2.63 -7.69 -8.62
CA CYS A 70 -1.83 -8.73 -9.24
C CYS A 70 -2.12 -10.10 -8.61
N LEU A 71 -1.58 -11.14 -9.21
CA LEU A 71 -1.70 -12.49 -8.68
C LEU A 71 -0.91 -12.62 -7.37
N THR A 72 -1.35 -13.57 -6.53
CA THR A 72 -0.69 -13.82 -5.25
C THR A 72 0.75 -14.28 -5.47
N GLY A 73 1.68 -13.67 -4.75
CA GLY A 73 3.10 -13.99 -4.80
C GLY A 73 3.95 -12.76 -4.97
N PHE A 74 5.06 -12.70 -4.24
CA PHE A 74 5.96 -11.55 -4.28
C PHE A 74 6.53 -11.29 -5.68
N LYS A 75 6.70 -12.35 -6.47
CA LYS A 75 7.16 -12.26 -7.87
C LYS A 75 6.29 -11.30 -8.69
N TYR A 76 4.96 -11.42 -8.55
CA TYR A 76 4.02 -10.60 -9.32
C TYR A 76 4.00 -9.16 -8.81
N ILE A 77 4.10 -8.96 -7.50
CA ILE A 77 4.19 -7.63 -6.92
C ILE A 77 5.47 -6.94 -7.40
N GLY A 78 6.60 -7.64 -7.36
CA GLY A 78 7.88 -7.12 -7.84
C GLY A 78 7.84 -6.73 -9.31
N GLN A 79 7.18 -7.55 -10.13
CA GLN A 79 7.02 -7.26 -11.56
C GLN A 79 6.21 -5.98 -11.78
N GLN A 80 5.13 -5.78 -11.03
CA GLN A 80 4.33 -4.57 -11.14
C GLN A 80 5.11 -3.33 -10.71
N ILE A 81 5.92 -3.44 -9.66
CA ILE A 81 6.79 -2.34 -9.24
C ILE A 81 7.77 -1.98 -10.36
N LEU A 82 8.39 -2.97 -10.95
CA LEU A 82 9.35 -2.75 -12.04
C LEU A 82 8.69 -2.07 -13.23
N ASN A 83 7.52 -2.56 -13.64
CA ASN A 83 6.77 -1.98 -14.75
C ASN A 83 6.42 -0.50 -14.46
N TRP A 84 6.00 -0.21 -13.24
CA TRP A 84 5.64 1.15 -12.84
C TRP A 84 6.85 2.08 -12.88
N ILE A 85 7.99 1.61 -12.38
CA ILE A 85 9.25 2.37 -12.41
C ILE A 85 9.67 2.66 -13.85
N GLN A 86 9.58 1.68 -14.75
CA GLN A 86 9.94 1.85 -16.14
C GLN A 86 9.06 2.88 -16.84
N ILE A 87 7.75 2.83 -16.61
CA ILE A 87 6.81 3.81 -17.17
C ILE A 87 7.15 5.20 -16.65
N TYR A 88 7.37 5.34 -15.36
CA TYR A 88 7.72 6.62 -14.76
C TYR A 88 9.04 7.17 -15.31
N TRP A 89 10.04 6.31 -15.45
CA TRP A 89 11.34 6.69 -15.99
C TRP A 89 11.23 7.21 -17.42
N ARG A 90 10.48 6.52 -18.26
CA ARG A 90 10.26 6.96 -19.65
C ARG A 90 9.64 8.35 -19.70
N LYS A 91 8.74 8.64 -18.77
CA LYS A 91 8.00 9.89 -18.74
C LYS A 91 8.79 11.03 -18.12
N ASN A 92 9.51 10.78 -17.04
CA ASN A 92 10.12 11.83 -16.21
C ASN A 92 11.65 11.81 -16.18
N LYS A 93 12.28 10.75 -16.65
CA LYS A 93 13.75 10.58 -16.66
C LYS A 93 14.40 10.64 -15.27
N ARG A 94 13.63 10.33 -14.22
CA ARG A 94 14.15 10.27 -12.85
C ARG A 94 13.27 9.40 -11.98
N ILE A 95 13.85 8.83 -10.92
CA ILE A 95 13.12 8.04 -9.94
C ILE A 95 12.65 8.95 -8.81
N PRO A 96 11.36 8.92 -8.42
CA PRO A 96 10.87 9.73 -7.32
C PRO A 96 11.58 9.39 -6.01
N ARG A 97 11.74 10.39 -5.15
CA ARG A 97 12.38 10.20 -3.84
C ARG A 97 11.67 9.12 -3.02
N SER A 98 10.35 9.05 -3.09
CA SER A 98 9.55 8.08 -2.36
C SER A 98 9.76 6.64 -2.77
N TRP A 99 10.43 6.39 -3.90
CA TRP A 99 10.72 5.05 -4.42
C TRP A 99 12.14 4.58 -4.08
N ARG A 100 12.93 5.43 -3.43
CA ARG A 100 14.32 5.14 -3.06
C ARG A 100 14.43 4.42 -1.70
#